data_fcf265951259b0e3f8214b225336a0cc
#
_entry.id   fcf265951259b0e3f8214b225336a0cc
#
_cell.length_a   1.000
_cell.length_b   1.000
_cell.length_c   1.000
_cell.angle_alpha   90.00
_cell.angle_beta   90.00
_cell.angle_gamma   90.00
#
_symmetry.space_group_name_H-M   'P 1'
#
loop_
_entity.id
_entity.type
_entity.pdbx_description
1 polymer ?
#
loop_
_entity_poly.entity_id
_entity_poly.type
_entity_poly.pdbx_seq_one_letter_code
_entity_poly.pdbx_strand_id
1 'polypeptide(L)'
;YEICACLVGSEMCIRDSLIKETKEEIQHLESISTALDIALNEEDLVQVKEELTQYGYIRRKYTGKRVKITSKPFHYLSSDGYDIYVGKNNYQNEELTFKFATGNDWWFHAKGAPGSHVIVKAGQGLPPDRTFEEAARLAAWYSSHRGADKVEVDYVEKKQVKKVNGGKPGFVIYHTNYSMVIDSDISGIRQVKEK
;
A
#
# COMPACT_ATOMS: atom_id res chain seq x y z
N TYR A 1 17.21 -35.83 31.55
CA TYR A 1 17.71 -34.46 31.29
C TYR A 1 17.53 -34.00 29.81
N GLU A 2 17.40 -34.92 28.84
CA GLU A 2 17.23 -34.60 27.42
C GLU A 2 15.80 -34.15 27.03
N ILE A 3 14.78 -34.57 27.79
CA ILE A 3 13.36 -34.23 27.56
C ILE A 3 13.09 -32.71 27.76
N CYS A 4 13.82 -32.08 28.67
CA CYS A 4 13.61 -30.66 29.02
C CYS A 4 14.12 -29.72 27.93
N ALA A 5 15.19 -30.08 27.23
CA ALA A 5 15.77 -29.27 26.14
C ALA A 5 14.91 -29.26 24.87
N CYS A 6 14.25 -30.39 24.54
CA CYS A 6 13.31 -30.45 23.41
C CYS A 6 12.02 -29.66 23.66
N LEU A 7 11.50 -29.63 24.88
CA LEU A 7 10.31 -28.85 25.23
C LEU A 7 10.56 -27.35 25.17
N VAL A 8 11.69 -26.86 25.70
CA VAL A 8 12.08 -25.46 25.66
C VAL A 8 12.27 -24.96 24.22
N GLY A 9 12.89 -25.77 23.35
CA GLY A 9 13.03 -25.43 21.93
C GLY A 9 11.70 -25.35 21.21
N SER A 10 10.78 -26.26 21.48
CA SER A 10 9.43 -26.28 20.89
C SER A 10 8.59 -25.08 21.34
N GLU A 11 8.62 -24.74 22.65
CA GLU A 11 7.91 -23.58 23.17
C GLU A 11 8.46 -22.25 22.64
N MET A 12 9.78 -22.16 22.45
CA MET A 12 10.41 -20.97 21.82
C MET A 12 9.97 -20.80 20.37
N CYS A 13 9.94 -21.87 19.59
CA CYS A 13 9.47 -21.83 18.19
C CYS A 13 8.00 -21.45 18.08
N ILE A 14 7.14 -21.96 18.96
CA ILE A 14 5.71 -21.62 18.99
C ILE A 14 5.54 -20.14 19.34
N ARG A 15 6.25 -19.63 20.33
CA ARG A 15 6.19 -18.23 20.74
C ARG A 15 6.67 -17.30 19.64
N ASP A 16 7.75 -17.62 18.96
CA ASP A 16 8.30 -16.82 17.87
C ASP A 16 7.34 -16.79 16.66
N SER A 17 6.66 -17.91 16.36
CA SER A 17 5.62 -17.97 15.34
C SER A 17 4.43 -17.07 15.70
N LEU A 18 3.94 -17.16 16.95
CA LEU A 18 2.83 -16.32 17.43
C LEU A 18 3.18 -14.83 17.41
N ILE A 19 4.40 -14.46 17.79
CA ILE A 19 4.88 -13.07 17.73
C ILE A 19 4.88 -12.58 16.28
N LYS A 20 5.35 -13.40 15.35
CA LYS A 20 5.37 -13.05 13.93
C LYS A 20 3.96 -12.86 13.39
N GLU A 21 3.07 -13.81 13.64
CA GLU A 21 1.67 -13.75 13.21
C GLU A 21 0.96 -12.51 13.78
N THR A 22 1.16 -12.23 15.07
CA THR A 22 0.57 -11.05 15.71
C THR A 22 1.10 -9.74 15.12
N LYS A 23 2.39 -9.66 14.79
CA LYS A 23 2.98 -8.48 14.12
C LYS A 23 2.38 -8.28 12.73
N GLU A 24 2.25 -9.34 11.95
CA GLU A 24 1.63 -9.29 10.62
C GLU A 24 0.16 -8.87 10.68
N GLU A 25 -0.54 -9.29 11.73
CA GLU A 25 -1.93 -8.89 11.98
C GLU A 25 -2.04 -7.40 12.35
N ILE A 26 -1.18 -6.93 13.24
CA ILE A 26 -1.10 -5.51 13.62
C ILE A 26 -0.82 -4.65 12.38
N GLN A 27 0.20 -4.99 11.60
CA GLN A 27 0.52 -4.25 10.37
C GLN A 27 -0.66 -4.19 9.39
N HIS A 28 -1.41 -5.28 9.28
CA HIS A 28 -2.60 -5.31 8.44
C HIS A 28 -3.71 -4.40 8.98
N LEU A 29 -3.97 -4.41 10.28
CA LEU A 29 -4.97 -3.53 10.89
C LEU A 29 -4.56 -2.05 10.76
N GLU A 30 -3.28 -1.73 10.92
CA GLU A 30 -2.75 -0.39 10.70
C GLU A 30 -2.92 0.06 9.24
N SER A 31 -2.70 -0.84 8.26
CA SER A 31 -2.92 -0.53 6.85
C SER A 31 -4.41 -0.29 6.55
N ILE A 32 -5.32 -1.03 7.17
CA ILE A 32 -6.76 -0.80 7.08
C ILE A 32 -7.15 0.53 7.72
N SER A 33 -6.58 0.85 8.89
CA SER A 33 -6.80 2.15 9.55
C SER A 33 -6.38 3.31 8.64
N THR A 34 -5.21 3.21 8.03
CA THR A 34 -4.74 4.22 7.05
C THR A 34 -5.68 4.31 5.84
N ALA A 35 -6.20 3.18 5.35
CA ALA A 35 -7.16 3.18 4.25
C ALA A 35 -8.49 3.86 4.63
N LEU A 36 -8.92 3.77 5.90
CA LEU A 36 -10.09 4.50 6.41
C LEU A 36 -9.85 6.02 6.45
N ASP A 37 -8.64 6.45 6.81
CA ASP A 37 -8.26 7.88 6.82
C ASP A 37 -8.13 8.46 5.39
N ILE A 38 -7.85 7.62 4.41
CA ILE A 38 -7.73 7.98 2.98
C ILE A 38 -9.11 8.04 2.31
N ALA A 39 -10.08 7.26 2.77
CA ALA A 39 -11.41 7.16 2.18
C ALA A 39 -12.13 8.51 2.20
N LEU A 40 -12.67 8.94 1.04
CA LEU A 40 -13.37 10.22 0.89
C LEU A 40 -14.89 10.09 0.86
N ASN A 41 -15.40 8.91 0.51
CA ASN A 41 -16.82 8.66 0.32
C ASN A 41 -17.21 7.22 0.70
N GLU A 42 -18.52 6.94 0.68
CA GLU A 42 -19.05 5.61 1.02
C GLU A 42 -18.55 4.50 0.08
N GLU A 43 -18.30 4.82 -1.19
CA GLU A 43 -17.82 3.86 -2.19
C GLU A 43 -16.43 3.36 -1.85
N ASP A 44 -15.56 4.23 -1.30
CA ASP A 44 -14.22 3.87 -0.87
C ASP A 44 -14.27 2.90 0.33
N LEU A 45 -15.25 3.09 1.23
CA LEU A 45 -15.43 2.24 2.41
C LEU A 45 -15.93 0.83 2.10
N VAL A 46 -16.54 0.63 0.94
CA VAL A 46 -17.07 -0.69 0.53
C VAL A 46 -15.97 -1.74 0.46
N GLN A 47 -14.85 -1.42 -0.16
CA GLN A 47 -13.72 -2.34 -0.28
C GLN A 47 -13.04 -2.60 1.06
N VAL A 48 -12.89 -1.57 1.90
CA VAL A 48 -12.33 -1.70 3.25
C VAL A 48 -13.20 -2.61 4.12
N LYS A 49 -14.54 -2.45 4.03
CA LYS A 49 -15.49 -3.32 4.73
C LYS A 49 -15.43 -4.77 4.24
N GLU A 50 -15.23 -4.98 2.95
CA GLU A 50 -15.10 -6.31 2.39
C GLU A 50 -13.81 -6.98 2.88
N GLU A 51 -12.70 -6.24 2.95
CA GLU A 51 -11.44 -6.70 3.51
C GLU A 51 -11.59 -7.11 4.98
N LEU A 52 -12.16 -6.24 5.82
CA LEU A 52 -12.45 -6.54 7.23
C LEU A 52 -13.32 -7.80 7.40
N THR A 53 -14.27 -8.00 6.50
CA THR A 53 -15.15 -9.18 6.53
C THR A 53 -14.43 -10.44 6.09
N GLN A 54 -13.58 -10.36 5.06
CA GLN A 54 -12.83 -11.49 4.51
C GLN A 54 -11.82 -12.04 5.54
N TYR A 55 -11.18 -11.13 6.29
CA TYR A 55 -10.21 -11.51 7.34
C TYR A 55 -10.84 -11.75 8.70
N GLY A 56 -12.19 -11.73 8.81
CA GLY A 56 -12.92 -12.11 10.01
C GLY A 56 -12.97 -11.05 11.11
N TYR A 57 -12.52 -9.84 10.88
CA TYR A 57 -12.58 -8.74 11.85
C TYR A 57 -14.01 -8.26 12.10
N ILE A 58 -14.87 -8.35 11.08
CA ILE A 58 -16.31 -8.07 11.21
C ILE A 58 -17.15 -9.22 10.67
N ARG A 59 -18.33 -9.42 11.23
CA ARG A 59 -19.26 -10.46 10.78
C ARG A 59 -19.94 -10.04 9.47
N ARG A 60 -19.99 -10.96 8.50
CA ARG A 60 -20.71 -10.76 7.25
C ARG A 60 -22.22 -10.72 7.53
N LYS A 61 -22.86 -9.56 7.27
CA LYS A 61 -24.32 -9.53 7.18
C LYS A 61 -24.72 -10.07 5.80
N TYR A 62 -25.38 -11.21 5.76
CA TYR A 62 -25.86 -11.80 4.52
C TYR A 62 -27.01 -10.94 3.97
N THR A 63 -26.75 -10.21 2.90
CA THR A 63 -27.74 -9.34 2.24
C THR A 63 -28.26 -9.92 0.91
N GLY A 64 -27.76 -11.08 0.48
CA GLY A 64 -28.14 -11.73 -0.79
C GLY A 64 -27.69 -10.97 -2.06
N LYS A 65 -27.16 -9.75 -1.94
CA LYS A 65 -26.69 -8.95 -3.07
C LYS A 65 -25.18 -8.92 -3.14
N ARG A 66 -24.61 -9.08 -4.33
CA ARG A 66 -23.18 -8.82 -4.58
C ARG A 66 -22.93 -7.33 -4.42
N VAL A 67 -21.92 -7.00 -3.63
CA VAL A 67 -21.46 -5.62 -3.47
C VAL A 67 -20.79 -5.18 -4.77
N LYS A 68 -21.25 -4.08 -5.36
CA LYS A 68 -20.64 -3.49 -6.54
C LYS A 68 -19.51 -2.57 -6.09
N ILE A 69 -18.29 -2.86 -6.52
CA ILE A 69 -17.12 -2.01 -6.27
C ILE A 69 -17.07 -0.97 -7.39
N THR A 70 -17.23 0.29 -7.03
CA THR A 70 -17.21 1.45 -7.94
C THR A 70 -16.06 2.39 -7.68
N SER A 71 -15.44 2.31 -6.49
CA SER A 71 -14.29 3.13 -6.12
C SER A 71 -13.10 2.86 -7.03
N LYS A 72 -12.50 3.96 -7.53
CA LYS A 72 -11.29 3.94 -8.36
C LYS A 72 -10.12 4.56 -7.60
N PRO A 73 -8.88 4.21 -7.95
CA PRO A 73 -7.68 4.87 -7.44
C PRO A 73 -7.70 6.37 -7.72
N PHE A 74 -6.97 7.16 -6.93
CA PHE A 74 -6.75 8.55 -7.29
C PHE A 74 -5.86 8.64 -8.52
N HIS A 75 -6.17 9.61 -9.39
CA HIS A 75 -5.40 9.93 -10.57
C HIS A 75 -4.86 11.35 -10.46
N TYR A 76 -3.56 11.48 -10.59
CA TYR A 76 -2.83 12.75 -10.59
C TYR A 76 -2.05 12.90 -11.90
N LEU A 77 -1.79 14.14 -12.27
CA LEU A 77 -0.91 14.48 -13.38
C LEU A 77 0.28 15.25 -12.83
N SER A 78 1.49 14.76 -13.09
CA SER A 78 2.70 15.44 -12.67
C SER A 78 2.87 16.76 -13.44
N SER A 79 3.71 17.64 -12.93
CA SER A 79 4.06 18.89 -13.62
C SER A 79 4.68 18.67 -15.00
N ASP A 80 5.28 17.51 -15.23
CA ASP A 80 5.89 17.09 -16.50
C ASP A 80 4.93 16.30 -17.40
N GLY A 81 3.65 16.14 -16.98
CA GLY A 81 2.60 15.50 -17.77
C GLY A 81 2.56 13.96 -17.64
N TYR A 82 3.18 13.38 -16.63
CA TYR A 82 3.10 11.95 -16.37
C TYR A 82 1.89 11.61 -15.50
N ASP A 83 1.21 10.53 -15.85
CA ASP A 83 0.10 10.00 -15.05
C ASP A 83 0.61 9.30 -13.79
N ILE A 84 0.04 9.67 -12.64
CA ILE A 84 0.35 9.09 -11.34
C ILE A 84 -0.94 8.55 -10.74
N TYR A 85 -0.92 7.28 -10.33
CA TYR A 85 -2.06 6.62 -9.72
C TYR A 85 -1.77 6.25 -8.28
N VAL A 86 -2.73 6.48 -7.38
CA VAL A 86 -2.60 6.24 -5.94
C VAL A 86 -3.73 5.33 -5.47
N GLY A 87 -3.40 4.21 -4.86
CA GLY A 87 -4.38 3.28 -4.32
C GLY A 87 -4.95 3.79 -3.00
N LYS A 88 -6.25 3.61 -2.79
CA LYS A 88 -6.96 4.05 -1.58
C LYS A 88 -7.03 3.00 -0.49
N ASN A 89 -6.82 1.74 -0.83
CA ASN A 89 -6.88 0.60 0.08
C ASN A 89 -5.99 -0.55 -0.44
N ASN A 90 -5.85 -1.60 0.36
CA ASN A 90 -4.97 -2.72 0.06
C ASN A 90 -5.32 -3.46 -1.24
N TYR A 91 -6.60 -3.60 -1.57
CA TYR A 91 -7.02 -4.22 -2.84
C TYR A 91 -6.64 -3.36 -4.05
N GLN A 92 -6.84 -2.04 -3.98
CA GLN A 92 -6.42 -1.13 -5.04
C GLN A 92 -4.89 -1.06 -5.15
N ASN A 93 -4.17 -1.07 -4.03
CA ASN A 93 -2.71 -1.15 -4.00
C ASN A 93 -2.22 -2.40 -4.75
N GLU A 94 -2.82 -3.55 -4.49
CA GLU A 94 -2.51 -4.80 -5.17
C GLU A 94 -2.86 -4.75 -6.66
N GLU A 95 -4.02 -4.24 -7.00
CA GLU A 95 -4.49 -4.14 -8.39
C GLU A 95 -3.61 -3.19 -9.21
N LEU A 96 -3.30 -2.00 -8.67
CA LEU A 96 -2.40 -1.04 -9.29
C LEU A 96 -1.02 -1.64 -9.54
N THR A 97 -0.46 -2.33 -8.54
CA THR A 97 0.90 -2.87 -8.63
C THR A 97 0.99 -4.07 -9.57
N PHE A 98 0.04 -5.00 -9.52
CA PHE A 98 0.20 -6.30 -10.19
C PHE A 98 -0.65 -6.50 -11.45
N LYS A 99 -1.70 -5.68 -11.65
CA LYS A 99 -2.54 -5.79 -12.83
C LYS A 99 -2.43 -4.56 -13.75
N PHE A 100 -2.32 -3.36 -13.17
CA PHE A 100 -2.34 -2.11 -13.92
C PHE A 100 -0.93 -1.66 -14.34
N ALA A 101 0.04 -1.70 -13.43
CA ALA A 101 1.40 -1.27 -13.70
C ALA A 101 2.15 -2.24 -14.60
N THR A 102 2.91 -1.70 -15.56
CA THR A 102 3.81 -2.43 -16.45
C THR A 102 5.23 -2.49 -15.86
N GLY A 103 6.11 -3.32 -16.42
CA GLY A 103 7.45 -3.54 -15.85
C GLY A 103 8.32 -2.30 -15.75
N ASN A 104 8.12 -1.32 -16.64
CA ASN A 104 8.90 -0.08 -16.71
C ASN A 104 8.30 1.06 -15.88
N ASP A 105 7.10 0.90 -15.34
CA ASP A 105 6.50 1.89 -14.46
C ASP A 105 7.23 1.93 -13.12
N TRP A 106 7.13 3.06 -12.41
CA TRP A 106 7.75 3.25 -11.12
C TRP A 106 6.74 3.10 -9.99
N TRP A 107 7.12 2.36 -8.98
CA TRP A 107 6.36 2.12 -7.76
C TRP A 107 6.99 2.87 -6.59
N PHE A 108 6.17 3.54 -5.79
CA PHE A 108 6.58 4.30 -4.60
C PHE A 108 5.74 3.90 -3.39
N HIS A 109 6.36 3.94 -2.21
CA HIS A 109 5.68 3.70 -0.94
C HIS A 109 6.45 4.33 0.22
N ALA A 110 5.74 4.83 1.24
CA ALA A 110 6.35 5.33 2.47
C ALA A 110 7.03 4.19 3.23
N LYS A 111 8.32 4.33 3.51
CA LYS A 111 9.12 3.28 4.13
C LYS A 111 8.71 3.05 5.59
N GLY A 112 8.52 1.78 5.94
CA GLY A 112 8.20 1.38 7.32
C GLY A 112 6.87 1.89 7.86
N ALA A 113 5.99 2.45 7.01
CA ALA A 113 4.70 2.99 7.39
C ALA A 113 3.57 2.42 6.52
N PRO A 114 2.39 2.17 7.08
CA PRO A 114 1.21 1.86 6.29
C PRO A 114 0.87 3.01 5.34
N GLY A 115 0.53 2.71 4.09
CA GLY A 115 0.24 3.74 3.10
C GLY A 115 -0.19 3.20 1.75
N SER A 116 -0.37 4.12 0.81
CA SER A 116 -0.76 3.84 -0.56
C SER A 116 0.42 3.41 -1.41
N HIS A 117 0.16 2.50 -2.34
CA HIS A 117 1.04 2.31 -3.48
C HIS A 117 0.80 3.42 -4.50
N VAL A 118 1.87 4.06 -4.90
CA VAL A 118 1.84 5.11 -5.93
C VAL A 118 2.55 4.58 -7.16
N ILE A 119 1.88 4.66 -8.30
CA ILE A 119 2.41 4.18 -9.59
C ILE A 119 2.56 5.36 -10.55
N VAL A 120 3.77 5.58 -11.03
CA VAL A 120 4.06 6.52 -12.12
C VAL A 120 4.11 5.75 -13.42
N LYS A 121 3.29 6.14 -14.40
CA LYS A 121 3.28 5.56 -15.75
C LYS A 121 4.44 6.14 -16.56
N ALA A 122 5.55 5.40 -16.65
CA ALA A 122 6.77 5.87 -17.29
C ALA A 122 6.70 5.91 -18.84
N GLY A 123 5.73 5.17 -19.44
CA GLY A 123 5.66 5.08 -20.89
C GLY A 123 6.93 4.47 -21.50
N GLN A 124 7.60 5.20 -22.39
CA GLN A 124 8.82 4.74 -23.07
C GLN A 124 10.11 5.41 -22.57
N GLY A 125 10.04 6.23 -21.52
CA GLY A 125 11.19 6.99 -21.02
C GLY A 125 11.29 7.00 -19.49
N LEU A 126 12.44 7.45 -19.00
CA LEU A 126 12.64 7.71 -17.59
C LEU A 126 11.93 9.02 -17.23
N PRO A 127 11.00 9.03 -16.24
CA PRO A 127 10.40 10.27 -15.77
C PRO A 127 11.47 11.23 -15.21
N PRO A 128 11.28 12.56 -15.34
CA PRO A 128 12.16 13.54 -14.74
C PRO A 128 12.16 13.50 -13.21
N ASP A 129 13.23 13.97 -12.57
CA ASP A 129 13.39 14.00 -11.10
C ASP A 129 12.20 14.65 -10.40
N ARG A 130 11.65 15.72 -10.96
CA ARG A 130 10.48 16.41 -10.43
C ARG A 130 9.25 15.51 -10.34
N THR A 131 9.02 14.66 -11.35
CA THR A 131 7.94 13.67 -11.31
C THR A 131 8.16 12.65 -10.21
N PHE A 132 9.43 12.23 -9.95
CA PHE A 132 9.77 11.35 -8.82
C PHE A 132 9.49 12.01 -7.48
N GLU A 133 9.86 13.28 -7.31
CA GLU A 133 9.56 14.04 -6.09
C GLU A 133 8.05 14.17 -5.85
N GLU A 134 7.27 14.52 -6.90
CA GLU A 134 5.81 14.63 -6.81
C GLU A 134 5.16 13.30 -6.44
N ALA A 135 5.61 12.19 -7.03
CA ALA A 135 5.12 10.85 -6.70
C ALA A 135 5.48 10.45 -5.26
N ALA A 136 6.68 10.79 -4.80
CA ALA A 136 7.11 10.54 -3.44
C ALA A 136 6.30 11.37 -2.42
N ARG A 137 5.99 12.65 -2.71
CA ARG A 137 5.08 13.46 -1.89
C ARG A 137 3.69 12.85 -1.77
N LEU A 138 3.16 12.34 -2.89
CA LEU A 138 1.88 11.61 -2.86
C LEU A 138 1.96 10.35 -1.99
N ALA A 139 3.05 9.57 -2.06
CA ALA A 139 3.24 8.41 -1.20
C ALA A 139 3.35 8.80 0.28
N ALA A 140 4.04 9.89 0.60
CA ALA A 140 4.13 10.43 1.95
C ALA A 140 2.78 10.92 2.47
N TRP A 141 2.02 11.67 1.65
CA TRP A 141 0.71 12.20 2.00
C TRP A 141 -0.34 11.10 2.25
N TYR A 142 -0.34 10.04 1.42
CA TYR A 142 -1.25 8.91 1.53
C TYR A 142 -0.66 7.78 2.38
N SER A 143 0.01 8.13 3.46
CA SER A 143 0.55 7.22 4.48
C SER A 143 0.18 7.67 5.89
N SER A 144 0.45 6.83 6.87
CA SER A 144 0.31 7.18 8.29
C SER A 144 1.24 8.32 8.73
N HIS A 145 2.21 8.71 7.90
CA HIS A 145 3.13 9.84 8.13
C HIS A 145 2.65 11.15 7.49
N ARG A 146 1.38 11.23 7.15
CA ARG A 146 0.75 12.43 6.59
C ARG A 146 0.99 13.65 7.49
N GLY A 147 1.47 14.76 6.89
CA GLY A 147 1.76 16.00 7.60
C GLY A 147 3.13 16.05 8.28
N ALA A 148 3.96 15.02 8.14
CA ALA A 148 5.34 15.05 8.59
C ALA A 148 6.23 15.83 7.59
N ASP A 149 7.19 16.61 8.11
CA ASP A 149 8.13 17.38 7.30
C ASP A 149 9.17 16.51 6.58
N LYS A 150 9.41 15.29 7.08
CA LYS A 150 10.42 14.37 6.56
C LYS A 150 9.86 12.95 6.59
N VAL A 151 9.54 12.44 5.43
CA VAL A 151 9.10 11.05 5.24
C VAL A 151 10.07 10.35 4.31
N GLU A 152 10.60 9.22 4.74
CA GLU A 152 11.41 8.36 3.87
C GLU A 152 10.47 7.57 2.96
N VAL A 153 10.68 7.69 1.65
CA VAL A 153 9.88 7.01 0.62
C VAL A 153 10.80 6.13 -0.20
N ASP A 154 10.47 4.85 -0.27
CA ASP A 154 11.14 3.89 -1.14
C ASP A 154 10.49 3.93 -2.53
N TYR A 155 11.33 3.85 -3.56
CA TYR A 155 10.86 3.77 -4.94
C TYR A 155 11.71 2.81 -5.76
N VAL A 156 11.07 2.14 -6.71
CA VAL A 156 11.71 1.09 -7.50
C VAL A 156 10.91 0.85 -8.79
N GLU A 157 11.58 0.36 -9.85
CA GLU A 157 10.86 -0.11 -11.02
C GLU A 157 9.93 -1.26 -10.65
N LYS A 158 8.70 -1.24 -11.16
CA LYS A 158 7.67 -2.24 -10.84
C LYS A 158 8.13 -3.68 -11.08
N LYS A 159 9.01 -3.94 -12.03
CA LYS A 159 9.56 -5.29 -12.28
C LYS A 159 10.28 -5.91 -11.10
N GLN A 160 10.78 -5.09 -10.15
CA GLN A 160 11.47 -5.51 -8.93
C GLN A 160 10.48 -5.82 -7.78
N VAL A 161 9.22 -5.40 -7.90
CA VAL A 161 8.19 -5.59 -6.87
C VAL A 161 7.53 -6.95 -7.06
N LYS A 162 7.54 -7.76 -6.02
CA LYS A 162 6.96 -9.12 -6.01
C LYS A 162 5.86 -9.22 -4.97
N LYS A 163 4.84 -10.01 -5.26
CA LYS A 163 3.79 -10.34 -4.31
C LYS A 163 4.31 -11.33 -3.26
N VAL A 164 3.90 -11.15 -2.01
CA VAL A 164 4.15 -12.12 -0.94
C VAL A 164 3.24 -13.33 -1.16
N ASN A 165 3.81 -14.53 -1.32
CA ASN A 165 3.02 -15.75 -1.45
C ASN A 165 2.22 -16.01 -0.16
N GLY A 166 0.89 -16.13 -0.28
CA GLY A 166 0.01 -16.30 0.87
C GLY A 166 -0.16 -15.04 1.73
N GLY A 167 0.46 -13.90 1.35
CA GLY A 167 0.35 -12.64 2.05
C GLY A 167 -1.02 -11.97 1.86
N LYS A 168 -1.30 -11.02 2.74
CA LYS A 168 -2.50 -10.17 2.67
C LYS A 168 -2.42 -9.21 1.48
N PRO A 169 -3.56 -8.69 0.95
CA PRO A 169 -3.57 -7.75 -0.16
C PRO A 169 -2.70 -6.52 0.14
N GLY A 170 -2.03 -6.00 -0.88
CA GLY A 170 -1.17 -4.83 -0.74
C GLY A 170 0.21 -5.09 -0.14
N PHE A 171 0.48 -6.30 0.37
CA PHE A 171 1.81 -6.62 0.90
C PHE A 171 2.76 -7.06 -0.23
N VAL A 172 3.90 -6.42 -0.30
CA VAL A 172 4.89 -6.63 -1.36
C VAL A 172 6.29 -6.86 -0.80
N ILE A 173 7.14 -7.47 -1.60
CA ILE A 173 8.58 -7.63 -1.34
C ILE A 173 9.35 -7.00 -2.50
N TYR A 174 10.39 -6.24 -2.19
CA TYR A 174 11.39 -5.76 -3.13
C TYR A 174 12.77 -5.85 -2.48
N HIS A 175 13.83 -6.10 -3.25
CA HIS A 175 15.16 -6.33 -2.72
C HIS A 175 16.13 -5.20 -3.04
N THR A 176 15.87 -4.48 -4.13
CA THR A 176 16.71 -3.36 -4.56
C THR A 176 15.79 -2.16 -4.74
N ASN A 177 16.00 -1.13 -3.97
CA ASN A 177 15.21 0.10 -4.02
C ASN A 177 16.12 1.31 -3.90
N TYR A 178 15.59 2.43 -4.33
CA TYR A 178 16.08 3.75 -3.99
C TYR A 178 15.20 4.32 -2.89
N SER A 179 15.74 5.23 -2.09
CA SER A 179 14.99 5.92 -1.05
C SER A 179 15.25 7.41 -1.15
N MET A 180 14.24 8.22 -0.91
CA MET A 180 14.36 9.66 -0.78
C MET A 180 13.64 10.13 0.47
N VAL A 181 14.09 11.25 1.03
CA VAL A 181 13.41 11.93 2.15
C VAL A 181 12.72 13.15 1.59
N ILE A 182 11.39 13.21 1.76
CA ILE A 182 10.55 14.25 1.18
C ILE A 182 9.52 14.73 2.22
N ASP A 183 9.00 15.93 2.02
CA ASP A 183 7.82 16.42 2.73
C ASP A 183 6.54 15.79 2.17
N SER A 184 5.43 15.94 2.90
CA SER A 184 4.11 15.45 2.47
C SER A 184 3.23 16.55 1.85
N ASP A 185 3.80 17.64 1.31
CA ASP A 185 3.02 18.70 0.67
C ASP A 185 2.68 18.35 -0.79
N ILE A 186 1.40 18.21 -1.06
CA ILE A 186 0.85 17.91 -2.39
C ILE A 186 0.17 19.12 -3.05
N SER A 187 0.26 20.32 -2.49
CA SER A 187 -0.50 21.52 -2.91
C SER A 187 -0.26 21.92 -4.37
N GLY A 188 0.89 21.56 -4.94
CA GLY A 188 1.25 21.83 -6.33
C GLY A 188 0.89 20.72 -7.33
N ILE A 189 0.37 19.58 -6.89
CA ILE A 189 0.14 18.41 -7.75
C ILE A 189 -1.32 18.37 -8.22
N ARG A 190 -1.53 18.31 -9.52
CA ARG A 190 -2.87 18.37 -10.11
C ARG A 190 -3.58 17.03 -10.00
N GLN A 191 -4.66 16.98 -9.22
CA GLN A 191 -5.58 15.84 -9.23
C GLN A 191 -6.49 15.92 -10.47
N VAL A 192 -6.57 14.83 -11.21
CA VAL A 192 -7.50 14.65 -12.33
C VAL A 192 -8.83 14.15 -11.78
N LYS A 193 -9.87 15.00 -11.86
CA LYS A 193 -11.23 14.58 -11.48
C LYS A 193 -11.81 13.76 -12.63
N GLU A 194 -12.03 12.48 -12.43
CA GLU A 194 -12.84 11.69 -13.34
C GLU A 194 -14.30 12.18 -13.27
N LYS A 195 -14.89 12.38 -14.45
CA LYS A 195 -16.33 12.72 -14.60
C LYS A 195 -17.19 11.50 -14.41
#